data_728fa3c952e41bcb3bddcd8663354589
#
_entry.id   728fa3c952e41bcb3bddcd8663354589
#
_cell.length_a   1.000
_cell.length_b   1.000
_cell.length_c   1.000
_cell.angle_alpha   90.00
_cell.angle_beta   90.00
_cell.angle_gamma   90.00
#
_symmetry.space_group_name_H-M   'P 1'
#
loop_
_entity.id
_entity.type
_entity.pdbx_description
1 polymer ?
#
loop_
_entity_poly.entity_id
_entity_poly.type
_entity_poly.pdbx_seq_one_letter_code
_entity_poly.pdbx_strand_id
1 'polypeptide(L)'
;MEYREPLVWADSPCTTFRYCELAAEQKTPVHNGWQTNTKSFDEVWDAHQANRSNIGLVLGNTSGVMDIDCDSLEVVALMHHLADGYLGHFKRSHDSAHYLFLCKGGGKTVRLAYPNGGVIVELRGDGSQTMVPPSTHPDGQQLSMKDWHPDASHHQYDSLYQLVHRVGALALLMRGWHVGSRHQLSLSFAGLCQSLGISYDDAYEIVQLLCHVTHDDEETDRLNNVRLTYQRPTANNMGFTGLCEVLGRACADKVSDWLCKAYGLQPARTQVTVASHDVISLETISRPEHVNEANLAAAYASQLQDKARYCFEDKHWYLWDGTRWKQDKQRQLLQLTTEFVQLAAKCAIENGEPDVARRILTFLSVQKLENIEKLAQPKLAISLTDFDTNPMQLCVGNGVIDLETGKLMSPTPSMHHSKMAGVEYEAGATCPRFMQFLADIFPDDTELVAYVQKVAGYLLTGSTKEQCLFMLLGGGANGKSTLVNLLTDLLGDYA
;
A
#
# COMPACT_ATOMS: atom_id res chain seq x y z
N MET A 1 -1.07 -10.97 52.54
CA MET A 1 0.19 -10.32 52.09
C MET A 1 0.66 -11.14 50.90
N GLU A 2 0.08 -10.88 49.72
CA GLU A 2 0.54 -11.51 48.50
C GLU A 2 1.77 -10.77 48.01
N TYR A 3 2.76 -11.55 47.67
CA TYR A 3 4.09 -11.12 47.20
C TYR A 3 3.95 -10.08 46.07
N ARG A 4 4.38 -8.84 46.33
CA ARG A 4 4.83 -7.94 45.29
C ARG A 4 6.09 -8.59 44.71
N GLU A 5 5.94 -9.36 43.62
CA GLU A 5 7.07 -9.37 42.69
C GLU A 5 7.27 -7.91 42.28
N PRO A 6 8.46 -7.34 42.51
CA PRO A 6 8.67 -5.97 42.11
C PRO A 6 8.43 -5.89 40.64
N LEU A 7 7.43 -5.08 40.23
CA LEU A 7 7.25 -4.69 38.84
C LEU A 7 8.48 -3.82 38.51
N VAL A 8 9.58 -4.48 38.20
CA VAL A 8 10.92 -3.87 38.01
C VAL A 8 10.87 -2.72 36.99
N TRP A 9 9.90 -2.77 36.09
CA TRP A 9 9.64 -1.72 35.12
C TRP A 9 8.84 -0.53 35.69
N ALA A 10 8.07 -0.69 36.75
CA ALA A 10 7.29 0.37 37.37
C ALA A 10 8.13 1.29 38.28
N ASP A 11 9.18 0.74 38.88
CA ASP A 11 10.14 1.47 39.71
C ASP A 11 11.28 2.09 38.88
N SER A 12 11.22 2.03 37.57
CA SER A 12 12.19 2.63 36.66
C SER A 12 12.24 4.16 36.82
N PRO A 13 13.41 4.81 36.76
CA PRO A 13 13.54 6.27 36.81
C PRO A 13 12.87 7.01 35.63
N CYS A 14 12.25 6.31 34.70
CA CYS A 14 11.41 6.88 33.64
C CYS A 14 10.06 7.35 34.20
N THR A 15 10.08 8.28 35.14
CA THR A 15 8.92 8.89 35.82
C THR A 15 7.99 9.69 34.89
N THR A 16 8.24 9.69 33.58
CA THR A 16 7.45 10.43 32.59
C THR A 16 6.38 9.61 31.90
N PHE A 17 6.31 8.30 32.14
CA PHE A 17 5.30 7.45 31.50
C PHE A 17 3.91 7.84 31.96
N ARG A 18 2.98 7.80 31.01
CA ARG A 18 1.56 8.12 31.22
C ARG A 18 0.71 6.91 30.87
N TYR A 19 -0.32 6.70 31.67
CA TYR A 19 -1.14 5.51 31.60
C TYR A 19 -2.62 5.85 31.46
N CYS A 20 -3.39 4.86 31.03
CA CYS A 20 -4.84 4.87 31.07
C CYS A 20 -5.36 3.56 31.68
N GLU A 21 -6.52 3.64 32.31
CA GLU A 21 -7.22 2.49 32.84
C GLU A 21 -8.01 1.83 31.70
N LEU A 22 -7.86 0.52 31.53
CA LEU A 22 -8.61 -0.28 30.59
C LEU A 22 -9.65 -1.13 31.34
N ALA A 23 -10.78 -1.41 30.71
CA ALA A 23 -11.78 -2.29 31.28
C ALA A 23 -11.18 -3.67 31.58
N ALA A 24 -11.65 -4.33 32.64
CA ALA A 24 -11.18 -5.66 33.03
C ALA A 24 -11.31 -6.65 31.87
N GLU A 25 -10.25 -7.40 31.61
CA GLU A 25 -10.16 -8.37 30.50
C GLU A 25 -10.46 -7.78 29.10
N GLN A 26 -10.25 -6.45 28.91
CA GLN A 26 -10.47 -5.75 27.65
C GLN A 26 -9.31 -4.81 27.33
N LYS A 27 -9.24 -4.40 26.06
CA LYS A 27 -8.31 -3.38 25.56
C LYS A 27 -8.92 -1.97 25.48
N THR A 28 -10.17 -1.82 25.90
CA THR A 28 -10.93 -0.57 25.78
C THR A 28 -10.67 0.33 26.97
N PRO A 29 -10.25 1.58 26.76
CA PRO A 29 -10.13 2.57 27.83
C PRO A 29 -11.46 2.85 28.49
N VAL A 30 -11.46 2.94 29.83
CA VAL A 30 -12.67 3.17 30.65
C VAL A 30 -13.21 4.59 30.46
N HIS A 31 -12.33 5.57 30.19
CA HIS A 31 -12.71 6.98 30.11
C HIS A 31 -12.47 7.56 28.72
N ASN A 32 -13.39 8.40 28.25
CA ASN A 32 -13.19 9.21 27.07
C ASN A 32 -12.07 10.26 27.28
N GLY A 33 -11.35 10.60 26.22
CA GLY A 33 -10.25 11.57 26.29
C GLY A 33 -9.00 11.07 27.02
N TRP A 34 -8.84 9.77 27.16
CA TRP A 34 -7.70 9.12 27.81
C TRP A 34 -6.33 9.51 27.19
N GLN A 35 -6.30 9.94 25.94
CA GLN A 35 -5.09 10.39 25.25
C GLN A 35 -4.48 11.65 25.88
N THR A 36 -5.32 12.51 26.44
CA THR A 36 -4.94 13.79 27.07
C THR A 36 -5.16 13.80 28.58
N ASN A 37 -6.16 13.06 29.07
CA ASN A 37 -6.42 12.89 30.50
C ASN A 37 -5.76 11.61 31.00
N THR A 38 -4.44 11.65 31.05
CA THR A 38 -3.59 10.50 31.45
C THR A 38 -3.42 10.40 32.95
N LYS A 39 -3.14 9.17 33.42
CA LYS A 39 -2.91 8.84 34.83
C LYS A 39 -1.44 8.51 35.10
N SER A 40 -1.04 8.62 36.34
CA SER A 40 0.23 8.07 36.85
C SER A 40 0.15 6.54 36.98
N PHE A 41 1.28 5.88 37.17
CA PHE A 41 1.29 4.44 37.40
C PHE A 41 0.53 4.06 38.67
N ASP A 42 0.72 4.78 39.79
CA ASP A 42 0.08 4.50 41.07
C ASP A 42 -1.46 4.54 40.95
N GLU A 43 -2.00 5.53 40.21
CA GLU A 43 -3.46 5.66 40.00
C GLU A 43 -4.07 4.48 39.22
N VAL A 44 -3.37 3.98 38.18
CA VAL A 44 -3.86 2.81 37.42
C VAL A 44 -3.59 1.50 38.16
N TRP A 45 -2.55 1.45 38.97
CA TRP A 45 -2.26 0.31 39.83
C TRP A 45 -3.30 0.13 40.93
N ASP A 46 -3.68 1.20 41.61
CA ASP A 46 -4.76 1.18 42.61
C ASP A 46 -6.09 0.70 42.00
N ALA A 47 -6.43 1.17 40.80
CA ALA A 47 -7.58 0.71 40.04
C ALA A 47 -7.48 -0.79 39.66
N HIS A 48 -6.30 -1.24 39.24
CA HIS A 48 -6.04 -2.66 38.97
C HIS A 48 -6.25 -3.54 40.18
N GLN A 49 -5.76 -3.14 41.34
CA GLN A 49 -5.92 -3.87 42.60
C GLN A 49 -7.39 -3.89 43.06
N ALA A 50 -8.11 -2.77 42.93
CA ALA A 50 -9.49 -2.64 43.39
C ALA A 50 -10.50 -3.34 42.48
N ASN A 51 -10.33 -3.20 41.15
CA ASN A 51 -11.37 -3.53 40.16
C ASN A 51 -10.93 -4.57 39.13
N ARG A 52 -9.69 -5.09 39.21
CA ARG A 52 -9.05 -5.93 38.17
C ARG A 52 -9.01 -5.26 36.78
N SER A 53 -9.03 -3.92 36.74
CA SER A 53 -8.90 -3.19 35.48
C SER A 53 -7.51 -3.44 34.88
N ASN A 54 -7.45 -3.45 33.55
CA ASN A 54 -6.17 -3.58 32.84
C ASN A 54 -5.44 -2.23 32.77
N ILE A 55 -4.12 -2.28 32.55
CA ILE A 55 -3.25 -1.12 32.50
C ILE A 55 -2.83 -0.88 31.06
N GLY A 56 -3.13 0.30 30.51
CA GLY A 56 -2.67 0.76 29.21
C GLY A 56 -1.56 1.79 29.36
N LEU A 57 -0.41 1.56 28.71
CA LEU A 57 0.65 2.57 28.54
C LEU A 57 0.26 3.46 27.36
N VAL A 58 0.12 4.76 27.58
CA VAL A 58 -0.16 5.73 26.52
C VAL A 58 1.11 5.98 25.72
N LEU A 59 1.05 5.83 24.40
CA LEU A 59 2.21 5.84 23.52
C LEU A 59 2.46 7.21 22.86
N GLY A 60 3.55 7.28 22.13
CA GLY A 60 3.96 8.45 21.36
C GLY A 60 4.52 9.57 22.22
N ASN A 61 4.26 10.81 21.82
CA ASN A 61 4.77 12.03 22.49
C ASN A 61 4.41 12.11 23.97
N THR A 62 3.27 11.53 24.36
CA THR A 62 2.76 11.59 25.73
C THR A 62 3.67 10.90 26.73
N SER A 63 4.21 9.74 26.40
CA SER A 63 5.15 8.97 27.27
C SER A 63 6.56 8.89 26.74
N GLY A 64 6.83 9.39 25.52
CA GLY A 64 8.12 9.20 24.86
C GLY A 64 8.45 7.73 24.54
N VAL A 65 7.41 6.90 24.37
CA VAL A 65 7.52 5.46 24.11
C VAL A 65 6.71 5.09 22.87
N MET A 66 7.27 4.24 22.04
CA MET A 66 6.59 3.57 20.94
C MET A 66 6.61 2.06 21.13
N ASP A 67 5.60 1.37 20.62
CA ASP A 67 5.43 -0.08 20.72
C ASP A 67 5.45 -0.71 19.31
N ILE A 68 6.33 -1.70 19.11
CA ILE A 68 6.25 -2.59 17.96
C ILE A 68 5.48 -3.83 18.39
N ASP A 69 4.22 -3.92 17.94
CA ASP A 69 3.31 -5.05 18.17
C ASP A 69 3.51 -6.09 17.06
N CYS A 70 4.01 -7.25 17.46
CA CYS A 70 4.36 -8.37 16.59
C CYS A 70 3.21 -9.38 16.58
N ASP A 71 2.44 -9.41 15.50
CA ASP A 71 1.22 -10.24 15.38
C ASP A 71 1.44 -11.51 14.52
N SER A 72 2.70 -11.90 14.26
CA SER A 72 3.03 -13.14 13.55
C SER A 72 4.30 -13.79 14.07
N LEU A 73 4.36 -15.11 13.92
CA LEU A 73 5.49 -15.95 14.34
C LEU A 73 6.79 -15.53 13.66
N GLU A 74 6.70 -15.20 12.36
CA GLU A 74 7.82 -14.74 11.56
C GLU A 74 8.41 -13.44 12.11
N VAL A 75 7.54 -12.48 12.48
CA VAL A 75 7.97 -11.21 13.06
C VAL A 75 8.58 -11.40 14.45
N VAL A 76 7.97 -12.21 15.31
CA VAL A 76 8.52 -12.52 16.63
C VAL A 76 9.92 -13.11 16.51
N ALA A 77 10.13 -14.04 15.58
CA ALA A 77 11.44 -14.65 15.32
C ALA A 77 12.47 -13.62 14.81
N LEU A 78 12.07 -12.76 13.87
CA LEU A 78 12.94 -11.71 13.33
C LEU A 78 13.29 -10.65 14.35
N MET A 79 12.33 -10.19 15.14
CA MET A 79 12.55 -9.16 16.17
C MET A 79 13.53 -9.60 17.25
N HIS A 80 13.59 -10.91 17.55
CA HIS A 80 14.59 -11.45 18.48
C HIS A 80 16.04 -11.18 18.03
N HIS A 81 16.26 -11.01 16.73
CA HIS A 81 17.59 -10.73 16.16
C HIS A 81 17.78 -9.25 15.73
N LEU A 82 16.70 -8.55 15.44
CA LEU A 82 16.75 -7.20 14.86
C LEU A 82 16.39 -6.09 15.84
N ALA A 83 15.69 -6.41 16.95
CA ALA A 83 15.37 -5.44 17.97
C ALA A 83 16.63 -5.16 18.82
N ASP A 84 17.20 -3.97 18.67
CA ASP A 84 18.32 -3.50 19.49
C ASP A 84 17.90 -2.25 20.25
N GLY A 85 18.41 -2.12 21.49
CA GLY A 85 18.17 -0.96 22.34
C GLY A 85 16.71 -0.74 22.76
N TYR A 86 15.87 -1.80 22.76
CA TYR A 86 14.50 -1.70 23.27
C TYR A 86 14.45 -1.53 24.79
N LEU A 87 13.40 -0.87 25.27
CA LEU A 87 13.15 -0.60 26.67
C LEU A 87 12.59 -1.82 27.42
N GLY A 88 11.66 -2.50 26.81
CA GLY A 88 10.98 -3.66 27.39
C GLY A 88 10.39 -4.59 26.34
N HIS A 89 10.39 -5.87 26.67
CA HIS A 89 9.81 -6.91 25.84
C HIS A 89 8.85 -7.76 26.68
N PHE A 90 7.62 -7.91 26.21
CA PHE A 90 6.64 -8.76 26.85
C PHE A 90 5.83 -9.58 25.84
N LYS A 91 5.33 -10.72 26.29
CA LYS A 91 4.59 -11.67 25.44
C LYS A 91 3.17 -11.88 25.95
N ARG A 92 2.28 -12.05 25.00
CA ARG A 92 0.93 -12.57 25.21
C ARG A 92 0.91 -14.10 24.98
N SER A 93 1.46 -14.55 23.85
CA SER A 93 1.48 -15.94 23.39
C SER A 93 2.78 -16.28 22.69
N HIS A 94 2.89 -17.50 22.17
CA HIS A 94 4.03 -17.91 21.35
C HIS A 94 4.16 -17.06 20.07
N ASP A 95 3.03 -16.61 19.51
CA ASP A 95 2.93 -15.99 18.18
C ASP A 95 2.81 -14.47 18.24
N SER A 96 2.84 -13.87 19.44
CA SER A 96 2.75 -12.42 19.58
C SER A 96 3.63 -11.89 20.69
N ALA A 97 4.28 -10.76 20.41
CA ALA A 97 5.16 -10.07 21.33
C ALA A 97 5.09 -8.57 21.13
N HIS A 98 5.44 -7.81 22.16
CA HIS A 98 5.54 -6.36 22.12
C HIS A 98 6.97 -5.95 22.49
N TYR A 99 7.52 -5.01 21.72
CA TYR A 99 8.80 -4.39 21.99
C TYR A 99 8.61 -2.89 22.17
N LEU A 100 8.88 -2.40 23.38
CA LEU A 100 8.80 -0.98 23.72
C LEU A 100 10.13 -0.29 23.43
N PHE A 101 10.08 0.89 22.82
CA PHE A 101 11.25 1.69 22.48
C PHE A 101 11.09 3.11 23.01
N LEU A 102 12.14 3.66 23.60
CA LEU A 102 12.18 5.09 23.92
C LEU A 102 12.32 5.88 22.61
N CYS A 103 11.38 6.79 22.36
CA CYS A 103 11.35 7.61 21.15
C CYS A 103 10.92 9.04 21.47
N LYS A 104 11.88 9.97 21.47
CA LYS A 104 11.60 11.40 21.68
C LYS A 104 10.83 11.96 20.48
N GLY A 105 9.73 12.67 20.76
CA GLY A 105 8.92 13.30 19.74
C GLY A 105 7.79 12.41 19.19
N GLY A 106 7.66 11.17 19.72
CA GLY A 106 6.59 10.25 19.29
C GLY A 106 6.63 9.93 17.79
N GLY A 107 5.49 9.68 17.21
CA GLY A 107 5.33 9.44 15.79
C GLY A 107 4.00 8.77 15.42
N LYS A 108 3.69 8.72 14.14
CA LYS A 108 2.45 8.12 13.64
C LYS A 108 2.47 6.59 13.78
N THR A 109 1.29 6.02 14.00
CA THR A 109 1.09 4.57 13.91
C THR A 109 1.22 4.08 12.47
N VAL A 110 1.97 2.98 12.28
CA VAL A 110 2.15 2.29 10.99
C VAL A 110 1.70 0.85 11.13
N ARG A 111 0.82 0.40 10.25
CA ARG A 111 0.29 -0.96 10.25
C ARG A 111 0.64 -1.67 8.97
N LEU A 112 1.35 -2.79 9.07
CA LEU A 112 1.69 -3.64 7.94
C LEU A 112 0.85 -4.92 7.98
N ALA A 113 0.25 -5.25 6.84
CA ALA A 113 -0.68 -6.38 6.73
C ALA A 113 -0.36 -7.26 5.53
N TYR A 114 -0.74 -8.54 5.61
CA TYR A 114 -0.70 -9.46 4.47
C TYR A 114 -1.63 -8.98 3.34
N PRO A 115 -1.41 -9.41 2.11
CA PRO A 115 -2.33 -9.09 1.00
C PRO A 115 -3.78 -9.51 1.26
N ASN A 116 -4.01 -10.55 2.06
CA ASN A 116 -5.32 -11.06 2.46
C ASN A 116 -5.91 -10.38 3.72
N GLY A 117 -5.26 -9.34 4.25
CA GLY A 117 -5.79 -8.46 5.30
C GLY A 117 -5.36 -8.76 6.74
N GLY A 118 -4.67 -9.87 7.04
CA GLY A 118 -4.13 -10.14 8.39
C GLY A 118 -2.99 -9.20 8.74
N VAL A 119 -2.94 -8.67 9.98
CA VAL A 119 -1.84 -7.84 10.46
C VAL A 119 -0.58 -8.69 10.62
N ILE A 120 0.56 -8.13 10.25
CA ILE A 120 1.89 -8.75 10.39
C ILE A 120 2.61 -8.13 11.59
N VAL A 121 2.68 -6.80 11.57
CA VAL A 121 3.37 -5.98 12.57
C VAL A 121 2.79 -4.57 12.58
N GLU A 122 2.75 -3.94 13.74
CA GLU A 122 2.27 -2.59 13.91
C GLU A 122 3.27 -1.77 14.73
N LEU A 123 3.73 -0.62 14.22
CA LEU A 123 4.41 0.40 15.00
C LEU A 123 3.35 1.34 15.58
N ARG A 124 3.13 1.29 16.89
CA ARG A 124 2.13 2.12 17.58
C ARG A 124 2.78 3.36 18.17
N GLY A 125 2.17 4.50 17.92
CA GLY A 125 2.68 5.80 18.36
C GLY A 125 1.59 6.74 18.87
N ASP A 126 1.62 7.99 18.44
CA ASP A 126 0.73 9.05 18.91
C ASP A 126 -0.75 8.65 18.81
N GLY A 127 -1.50 8.91 19.88
CA GLY A 127 -2.93 8.63 19.96
C GLY A 127 -3.30 7.17 20.21
N SER A 128 -2.31 6.28 20.39
CA SER A 128 -2.51 4.86 20.73
C SER A 128 -2.07 4.52 22.15
N GLN A 129 -2.45 3.34 22.59
CA GLN A 129 -2.01 2.75 23.85
C GLN A 129 -1.68 1.27 23.64
N THR A 130 -0.82 0.72 24.48
CA THR A 130 -0.58 -0.71 24.57
C THR A 130 -0.87 -1.23 25.96
N MET A 131 -1.53 -2.37 26.01
CA MET A 131 -1.81 -3.03 27.27
C MET A 131 -0.55 -3.70 27.79
N VAL A 132 -0.16 -3.38 29.04
CA VAL A 132 1.12 -3.84 29.63
C VAL A 132 0.87 -4.82 30.79
N PRO A 133 1.89 -5.66 31.12
CA PRO A 133 1.81 -6.50 32.32
C PRO A 133 1.50 -5.67 33.57
N PRO A 134 0.75 -6.22 34.56
CA PRO A 134 0.26 -7.59 34.69
C PRO A 134 -1.15 -7.82 34.12
N SER A 135 -1.58 -7.03 33.18
CA SER A 135 -2.92 -7.07 32.58
C SER A 135 -3.28 -8.45 32.00
N THR A 136 -4.58 -8.75 31.97
CA THR A 136 -5.12 -9.96 31.35
C THR A 136 -5.74 -9.63 30.00
N HIS A 137 -5.29 -10.30 28.95
CA HIS A 137 -5.80 -10.13 27.59
C HIS A 137 -7.25 -10.67 27.47
N PRO A 138 -8.09 -10.17 26.54
CA PRO A 138 -9.45 -10.65 26.32
C PRO A 138 -9.61 -12.16 26.06
N ASP A 139 -8.55 -12.84 25.63
CA ASP A 139 -8.51 -14.30 25.48
C ASP A 139 -8.21 -15.06 26.78
N GLY A 140 -8.10 -14.35 27.91
CA GLY A 140 -7.82 -14.91 29.23
C GLY A 140 -6.34 -15.10 29.56
N GLN A 141 -5.43 -14.77 28.66
CA GLN A 141 -3.99 -14.90 28.90
C GLN A 141 -3.44 -13.69 29.67
N GLN A 142 -2.65 -13.94 30.70
CA GLN A 142 -1.98 -12.89 31.44
C GLN A 142 -0.69 -12.48 30.70
N LEU A 143 -0.50 -11.17 30.52
CA LEU A 143 0.73 -10.62 29.96
C LEU A 143 1.89 -10.81 30.95
N SER A 144 3.08 -11.16 30.42
CA SER A 144 4.28 -11.31 31.25
C SER A 144 5.45 -10.57 30.66
N MET A 145 6.10 -9.70 31.48
CA MET A 145 7.36 -9.07 31.10
C MET A 145 8.45 -10.15 30.97
N LYS A 146 9.21 -10.10 29.88
CA LYS A 146 10.34 -11.00 29.64
C LYS A 146 11.65 -10.32 29.93
N ASP A 147 11.84 -9.11 29.39
CA ASP A 147 13.05 -8.33 29.55
C ASP A 147 12.70 -6.86 29.81
N TRP A 148 13.53 -6.19 30.61
CA TRP A 148 13.42 -4.76 30.89
C TRP A 148 14.79 -4.12 31.00
N HIS A 149 15.02 -3.06 30.21
CA HIS A 149 16.30 -2.37 30.08
C HIS A 149 16.13 -0.88 30.42
N PRO A 150 16.23 -0.47 31.68
CA PRO A 150 16.00 0.93 32.09
C PRO A 150 16.99 1.92 31.44
N ASP A 151 18.17 1.45 31.03
CA ASP A 151 19.19 2.22 30.33
C ASP A 151 19.09 2.13 28.80
N ALA A 152 17.93 1.74 28.28
CA ALA A 152 17.68 1.64 26.83
C ALA A 152 17.99 2.95 26.10
N SER A 153 18.52 2.84 24.89
CA SER A 153 18.83 3.99 24.06
C SER A 153 17.56 4.65 23.51
N HIS A 154 17.67 5.97 23.25
CA HIS A 154 16.59 6.68 22.56
C HIS A 154 16.71 6.51 21.05
N HIS A 155 15.60 6.11 20.43
CA HIS A 155 15.47 6.00 18.99
C HIS A 155 14.84 7.25 18.39
N GLN A 156 15.10 7.48 17.09
CA GLN A 156 14.33 8.41 16.26
C GLN A 156 13.16 7.66 15.63
N TYR A 157 12.06 8.35 15.36
CA TYR A 157 10.91 7.75 14.69
C TYR A 157 11.29 7.05 13.38
N ASP A 158 12.13 7.69 12.56
CA ASP A 158 12.54 7.15 11.25
C ASP A 158 13.28 5.81 11.37
N SER A 159 14.09 5.61 12.42
CA SER A 159 14.76 4.32 12.64
C SER A 159 13.78 3.20 12.99
N LEU A 160 12.77 3.48 13.83
CA LEU A 160 11.71 2.52 14.13
C LEU A 160 10.80 2.26 12.92
N TYR A 161 10.50 3.30 12.14
CA TYR A 161 9.78 3.20 10.88
C TYR A 161 10.50 2.30 9.88
N GLN A 162 11.82 2.46 9.74
CA GLN A 162 12.65 1.61 8.89
C GLN A 162 12.69 0.16 9.40
N LEU A 163 12.86 -0.04 10.71
CA LEU A 163 12.87 -1.35 11.34
C LEU A 163 11.56 -2.12 11.07
N VAL A 164 10.41 -1.51 11.31
CA VAL A 164 9.11 -2.18 11.11
C VAL A 164 8.87 -2.57 9.65
N HIS A 165 9.31 -1.73 8.69
CA HIS A 165 9.21 -2.06 7.26
C HIS A 165 10.19 -3.16 6.86
N ARG A 166 11.43 -3.16 7.39
CA ARG A 166 12.39 -4.24 7.18
C ARG A 166 11.83 -5.58 7.69
N VAL A 167 11.37 -5.61 8.93
CA VAL A 167 10.78 -6.81 9.55
C VAL A 167 9.56 -7.32 8.77
N GLY A 168 8.65 -6.42 8.37
CA GLY A 168 7.49 -6.79 7.56
C GLY A 168 7.84 -7.41 6.21
N ALA A 169 8.83 -6.85 5.50
CA ALA A 169 9.33 -7.41 4.24
C ALA A 169 9.93 -8.81 4.43
N LEU A 170 10.77 -8.97 5.47
CA LEU A 170 11.41 -10.25 5.77
C LEU A 170 10.40 -11.32 6.21
N ALA A 171 9.34 -10.95 6.94
CA ALA A 171 8.28 -11.87 7.33
C ALA A 171 7.53 -12.43 6.10
N LEU A 172 7.31 -11.62 5.07
CA LEU A 172 6.73 -12.11 3.81
C LEU A 172 7.68 -13.06 3.07
N LEU A 173 8.99 -12.80 3.08
CA LEU A 173 9.99 -13.67 2.48
C LEU A 173 10.08 -15.01 3.21
N MET A 174 10.05 -15.03 4.55
CA MET A 174 10.08 -16.25 5.35
C MET A 174 8.97 -17.23 4.99
N ARG A 175 7.78 -16.74 4.67
CA ARG A 175 6.65 -17.59 4.23
C ARG A 175 6.91 -18.35 2.95
N GLY A 176 7.70 -17.79 2.05
CA GLY A 176 8.15 -18.47 0.84
C GLY A 176 9.43 -19.27 1.02
N TRP A 177 10.11 -19.15 2.18
CA TRP A 177 11.43 -19.76 2.42
C TRP A 177 11.33 -21.21 2.89
N HIS A 178 10.92 -22.11 1.99
CA HIS A 178 10.75 -23.53 2.28
C HIS A 178 11.50 -24.41 1.28
N VAL A 179 11.65 -25.67 1.59
CA VAL A 179 12.30 -26.64 0.71
C VAL A 179 11.66 -26.64 -0.67
N GLY A 180 12.48 -26.47 -1.71
CA GLY A 180 12.06 -26.37 -3.11
C GLY A 180 11.96 -24.93 -3.65
N SER A 181 11.83 -23.90 -2.80
CA SER A 181 11.75 -22.49 -3.23
C SER A 181 12.94 -21.65 -2.78
N ARG A 182 13.66 -22.03 -1.74
CA ARG A 182 14.75 -21.26 -1.11
C ARG A 182 15.81 -20.78 -2.11
N HIS A 183 16.24 -21.66 -3.04
CA HIS A 183 17.24 -21.33 -4.03
C HIS A 183 16.76 -20.22 -4.97
N GLN A 184 15.57 -20.37 -5.55
CA GLN A 184 14.99 -19.37 -6.44
C GLN A 184 14.70 -18.06 -5.68
N LEU A 185 14.23 -18.17 -4.43
CA LEU A 185 13.90 -17.00 -3.62
C LEU A 185 15.16 -16.20 -3.25
N SER A 186 16.27 -16.86 -2.88
CA SER A 186 17.54 -16.17 -2.59
C SER A 186 18.12 -15.43 -3.80
N LEU A 187 18.08 -16.05 -4.99
CA LEU A 187 18.50 -15.41 -6.25
C LEU A 187 17.61 -14.20 -6.60
N SER A 188 16.30 -14.39 -6.50
CA SER A 188 15.33 -13.35 -6.84
C SER A 188 15.38 -12.17 -5.88
N PHE A 189 15.54 -12.45 -4.59
CA PHE A 189 15.70 -11.44 -3.56
C PHE A 189 17.00 -10.64 -3.74
N ALA A 190 18.13 -11.32 -3.97
CA ALA A 190 19.40 -10.64 -4.24
C ALA A 190 19.32 -9.75 -5.49
N GLY A 191 18.65 -10.22 -6.56
CA GLY A 191 18.41 -9.44 -7.76
C GLY A 191 17.50 -8.23 -7.52
N LEU A 192 16.47 -8.36 -6.66
CA LEU A 192 15.66 -7.24 -6.24
C LEU A 192 16.48 -6.22 -5.45
N CYS A 193 17.24 -6.66 -4.42
CA CYS A 193 18.08 -5.78 -3.62
C CYS A 193 19.07 -4.98 -4.50
N GLN A 194 19.74 -5.65 -5.43
CA GLN A 194 20.64 -4.98 -6.37
C GLN A 194 19.90 -3.94 -7.23
N SER A 195 18.70 -4.25 -7.71
CA SER A 195 17.89 -3.34 -8.53
C SER A 195 17.37 -2.12 -7.75
N LEU A 196 17.14 -2.27 -6.46
CA LEU A 196 16.75 -1.19 -5.55
C LEU A 196 17.93 -0.35 -5.09
N GLY A 197 19.17 -0.78 -5.33
CA GLY A 197 20.39 -0.10 -4.85
C GLY A 197 20.73 -0.42 -3.38
N ILE A 198 20.17 -1.49 -2.82
CA ILE A 198 20.57 -2.02 -1.51
C ILE A 198 21.99 -2.59 -1.65
N SER A 199 22.85 -2.37 -0.67
CA SER A 199 24.24 -2.80 -0.72
C SER A 199 24.38 -4.34 -0.74
N TYR A 200 25.53 -4.83 -1.23
CA TYR A 200 25.85 -6.25 -1.15
C TYR A 200 25.85 -6.75 0.30
N ASP A 201 26.46 -5.98 1.21
CA ASP A 201 26.58 -6.37 2.61
C ASP A 201 25.20 -6.47 3.28
N ASP A 202 24.31 -5.50 3.07
CA ASP A 202 22.94 -5.57 3.58
C ASP A 202 22.17 -6.76 3.04
N ALA A 203 22.24 -7.04 1.71
CA ALA A 203 21.57 -8.17 1.11
C ALA A 203 22.12 -9.51 1.63
N TYR A 204 23.43 -9.57 1.86
CA TYR A 204 24.12 -10.74 2.42
C TYR A 204 23.66 -11.01 3.86
N GLU A 205 23.67 -9.98 4.73
CA GLU A 205 23.21 -10.09 6.11
C GLU A 205 21.73 -10.51 6.20
N ILE A 206 20.88 -9.98 5.34
CA ILE A 206 19.47 -10.37 5.29
C ILE A 206 19.32 -11.86 4.95
N VAL A 207 19.98 -12.33 3.90
CA VAL A 207 19.89 -13.75 3.49
C VAL A 207 20.46 -14.65 4.57
N GLN A 208 21.57 -14.26 5.22
CA GLN A 208 22.13 -14.97 6.35
C GLN A 208 21.13 -15.07 7.52
N LEU A 209 20.50 -13.95 7.88
CA LEU A 209 19.45 -13.93 8.90
C LEU A 209 18.27 -14.83 8.54
N LEU A 210 17.79 -14.78 7.29
CA LEU A 210 16.70 -15.66 6.83
C LEU A 210 17.09 -17.13 6.94
N CYS A 211 18.29 -17.52 6.52
CA CYS A 211 18.77 -18.89 6.67
C CYS A 211 18.80 -19.31 8.15
N HIS A 212 19.32 -18.45 9.02
CA HIS A 212 19.41 -18.73 10.45
C HIS A 212 18.01 -18.92 11.08
N VAL A 213 17.09 -17.98 10.84
CA VAL A 213 15.75 -17.99 11.45
C VAL A 213 14.86 -19.12 10.90
N THR A 214 15.06 -19.50 9.64
CA THR A 214 14.30 -20.59 9.00
C THR A 214 14.99 -21.97 9.09
N HIS A 215 16.15 -22.05 9.74
CA HIS A 215 16.97 -23.24 9.85
C HIS A 215 17.29 -23.84 8.47
N ASP A 216 17.72 -22.99 7.51
CA ASP A 216 18.14 -23.44 6.19
C ASP A 216 19.53 -24.10 6.26
N ASP A 217 19.59 -25.36 5.97
CA ASP A 217 20.80 -26.20 6.01
C ASP A 217 21.78 -25.96 4.83
N GLU A 218 21.33 -25.18 3.82
CA GLU A 218 22.13 -24.84 2.64
C GLU A 218 22.54 -23.34 2.63
N GLU A 219 22.79 -22.74 3.80
CA GLU A 219 23.14 -21.30 3.94
C GLU A 219 24.29 -20.90 3.00
N THR A 220 25.35 -21.71 2.89
CA THR A 220 26.49 -21.42 2.01
C THR A 220 26.06 -21.24 0.55
N ASP A 221 25.13 -22.02 0.05
CA ASP A 221 24.59 -21.91 -1.31
C ASP A 221 23.76 -20.62 -1.45
N ARG A 222 22.94 -20.29 -0.47
CA ARG A 222 22.13 -19.05 -0.48
C ARG A 222 23.01 -17.79 -0.49
N LEU A 223 24.05 -17.75 0.33
CA LEU A 223 25.00 -16.65 0.38
C LEU A 223 25.83 -16.55 -0.91
N ASN A 224 26.19 -17.69 -1.51
CA ASN A 224 26.84 -17.72 -2.82
C ASN A 224 25.93 -17.16 -3.93
N ASN A 225 24.62 -17.41 -3.86
CA ASN A 225 23.65 -16.82 -4.78
C ASN A 225 23.66 -15.27 -4.71
N VAL A 226 23.72 -14.70 -3.50
CA VAL A 226 23.85 -13.25 -3.32
C VAL A 226 25.14 -12.75 -3.97
N ARG A 227 26.27 -13.37 -3.66
CA ARG A 227 27.58 -12.99 -4.20
C ARG A 227 27.61 -13.02 -5.72
N LEU A 228 27.13 -14.10 -6.34
CA LEU A 228 27.11 -14.26 -7.79
C LEU A 228 26.16 -13.28 -8.46
N THR A 229 25.04 -12.95 -7.81
CA THR A 229 24.05 -11.98 -8.31
C THR A 229 24.68 -10.59 -8.38
N TYR A 230 25.38 -10.13 -7.34
CA TYR A 230 26.01 -8.82 -7.31
C TYR A 230 27.24 -8.69 -8.23
N GLN A 231 27.82 -9.81 -8.66
CA GLN A 231 28.90 -9.84 -9.66
C GLN A 231 28.39 -9.70 -11.10
N ARG A 232 27.07 -9.84 -11.32
CA ARG A 232 26.45 -9.74 -12.65
C ARG A 232 25.80 -8.37 -12.86
N PRO A 233 25.68 -7.90 -14.12
CA PRO A 233 24.86 -6.75 -14.43
C PRO A 233 23.42 -6.96 -13.96
N THR A 234 22.80 -5.95 -13.34
CA THR A 234 21.43 -5.99 -12.80
C THR A 234 20.40 -6.49 -13.81
N ALA A 235 20.56 -6.13 -15.09
CA ALA A 235 19.68 -6.55 -16.18
C ALA A 235 19.59 -8.07 -16.40
N ASN A 236 20.57 -8.83 -15.91
CA ASN A 236 20.64 -10.29 -16.08
C ASN A 236 20.12 -11.07 -14.87
N ASN A 237 19.56 -10.40 -13.86
CA ASN A 237 19.12 -11.02 -12.63
C ASN A 237 17.60 -11.18 -12.62
N MET A 238 17.10 -12.26 -11.98
CA MET A 238 15.65 -12.55 -11.91
C MET A 238 14.86 -11.49 -11.13
N GLY A 239 15.43 -10.94 -10.07
CA GLY A 239 14.89 -9.83 -9.30
C GLY A 239 13.40 -9.95 -8.96
N PHE A 240 12.66 -8.87 -9.18
CA PHE A 240 11.24 -8.75 -8.86
C PHE A 240 10.37 -9.81 -9.55
N THR A 241 10.64 -10.15 -10.80
CA THR A 241 9.87 -11.16 -11.55
C THR A 241 9.94 -12.53 -10.89
N GLY A 242 11.16 -12.95 -10.49
CA GLY A 242 11.31 -14.23 -9.80
C GLY A 242 10.66 -14.24 -8.40
N LEU A 243 10.60 -13.10 -7.71
CA LEU A 243 9.81 -12.99 -6.47
C LEU A 243 8.32 -13.16 -6.72
N CYS A 244 7.78 -12.59 -7.80
CA CYS A 244 6.38 -12.79 -8.19
C CYS A 244 6.05 -14.27 -8.46
N GLU A 245 6.96 -15.02 -9.05
CA GLU A 245 6.77 -16.46 -9.30
C GLU A 245 6.69 -17.28 -8.01
N VAL A 246 7.48 -16.93 -6.99
CA VAL A 246 7.52 -17.68 -5.72
C VAL A 246 6.48 -17.21 -4.73
N LEU A 247 6.33 -15.90 -4.53
CA LEU A 247 5.49 -15.30 -3.49
C LEU A 247 4.11 -14.86 -3.98
N GLY A 248 3.91 -14.78 -5.29
CA GLY A 248 2.79 -14.08 -5.90
C GLY A 248 3.00 -12.57 -5.96
N ARG A 249 2.38 -11.92 -6.95
CA ARG A 249 2.57 -10.50 -7.24
C ARG A 249 2.31 -9.60 -6.04
N ALA A 250 1.17 -9.78 -5.36
CA ALA A 250 0.78 -8.93 -4.24
C ALA A 250 1.75 -8.98 -3.04
N CYS A 251 2.39 -10.12 -2.77
CA CYS A 251 3.45 -10.21 -1.77
C CYS A 251 4.75 -9.55 -2.26
N ALA A 252 5.14 -9.79 -3.52
CA ALA A 252 6.34 -9.22 -4.10
C ALA A 252 6.29 -7.68 -4.13
N ASP A 253 5.14 -7.09 -4.47
CA ASP A 253 4.91 -5.64 -4.44
C ASP A 253 5.12 -5.09 -3.01
N LYS A 254 4.58 -5.74 -1.98
CA LYS A 254 4.78 -5.34 -0.58
C LYS A 254 6.25 -5.48 -0.14
N VAL A 255 6.92 -6.57 -0.48
CA VAL A 255 8.34 -6.76 -0.18
C VAL A 255 9.17 -5.62 -0.78
N SER A 256 8.95 -5.30 -2.06
CA SER A 256 9.65 -4.22 -2.74
C SER A 256 9.38 -2.84 -2.11
N ASP A 257 8.12 -2.49 -1.88
CA ASP A 257 7.71 -1.23 -1.25
C ASP A 257 8.30 -1.08 0.17
N TRP A 258 8.21 -2.13 0.98
CA TRP A 258 8.68 -2.09 2.36
C TRP A 258 10.21 -2.08 2.46
N LEU A 259 10.92 -2.74 1.55
CA LEU A 259 12.38 -2.61 1.47
C LEU A 259 12.80 -1.18 1.09
N CYS A 260 12.11 -0.55 0.14
CA CYS A 260 12.36 0.85 -0.18
C CYS A 260 12.21 1.75 1.05
N LYS A 261 11.13 1.58 1.82
CA LYS A 261 10.89 2.32 3.07
C LYS A 261 11.91 2.00 4.15
N ALA A 262 12.31 0.73 4.28
CA ALA A 262 13.31 0.28 5.25
C ALA A 262 14.70 0.89 5.02
N TYR A 263 15.05 1.14 3.77
CA TYR A 263 16.35 1.68 3.39
C TYR A 263 16.30 3.16 2.98
N GLY A 264 15.16 3.85 3.15
CA GLY A 264 14.98 5.24 2.75
C GLY A 264 15.17 5.47 1.25
N LEU A 265 14.96 4.40 0.47
CA LEU A 265 15.06 4.45 -0.98
C LEU A 265 13.73 4.97 -1.55
N GLN A 266 13.83 5.76 -2.61
CA GLN A 266 12.62 5.98 -3.41
C GLN A 266 12.22 4.61 -3.96
N PRO A 267 10.91 4.22 -3.89
CA PRO A 267 10.48 3.05 -4.61
C PRO A 267 11.02 3.23 -6.02
N ALA A 268 11.88 2.32 -6.44
CA ALA A 268 12.14 2.24 -7.86
C ALA A 268 10.73 2.10 -8.42
N ARG A 269 10.21 3.19 -9.03
CA ARG A 269 9.18 2.98 -10.03
C ARG A 269 9.74 1.79 -10.76
N THR A 270 9.02 0.68 -10.76
CA THR A 270 9.40 -0.50 -11.50
C THR A 270 9.33 -0.11 -12.99
N GLN A 271 10.25 0.74 -13.37
CA GLN A 271 10.92 0.54 -14.62
C GLN A 271 11.59 -0.81 -14.39
N VAL A 272 10.93 -1.89 -14.83
CA VAL A 272 11.68 -2.95 -15.45
C VAL A 272 12.63 -2.20 -16.34
N THR A 273 13.87 -2.02 -15.90
CA THR A 273 14.98 -1.79 -16.81
C THR A 273 15.12 -3.11 -17.55
N VAL A 274 14.19 -3.37 -18.44
CA VAL A 274 14.58 -3.88 -19.72
C VAL A 274 15.78 -3.02 -20.06
N ALA A 275 16.97 -3.65 -20.11
CA ALA A 275 18.23 -3.02 -20.49
C ALA A 275 17.87 -1.91 -21.45
N SER A 276 18.36 -0.69 -21.21
CA SER A 276 18.11 0.46 -22.06
C SER A 276 18.10 -0.02 -23.50
N HIS A 277 16.99 -0.57 -23.93
CA HIS A 277 16.69 -0.50 -25.33
C HIS A 277 16.53 1.00 -25.48
N ASP A 278 17.53 1.62 -26.07
CA ASP A 278 17.42 2.94 -26.63
C ASP A 278 15.97 3.11 -27.02
N VAL A 279 15.32 4.18 -26.48
CA VAL A 279 13.92 4.46 -26.82
C VAL A 279 13.89 4.35 -28.33
N ILE A 280 13.31 3.22 -28.83
CA ILE A 280 13.35 2.96 -30.27
C ILE A 280 12.46 4.04 -30.85
N SER A 281 13.09 5.12 -31.27
CA SER A 281 12.44 6.25 -31.92
C SER A 281 12.00 5.82 -33.31
N LEU A 282 11.06 6.55 -33.87
CA LEU A 282 10.69 6.39 -35.29
C LEU A 282 11.91 6.50 -36.23
N GLU A 283 12.90 7.32 -35.86
CA GLU A 283 14.17 7.45 -36.58
C GLU A 283 15.00 6.15 -36.54
N THR A 284 15.01 5.46 -35.39
CA THR A 284 15.72 4.18 -35.26
C THR A 284 15.08 3.09 -36.09
N ILE A 285 13.72 3.05 -36.18
CA ILE A 285 12.99 2.07 -37.02
C ILE A 285 13.23 2.33 -38.50
N SER A 286 13.60 3.54 -38.88
CA SER A 286 13.92 3.90 -40.28
C SER A 286 15.18 3.23 -40.83
N ARG A 287 15.92 2.42 -40.03
CA ARG A 287 17.08 1.64 -40.49
C ARG A 287 16.68 0.20 -40.83
N PRO A 288 17.20 -0.37 -41.94
CA PRO A 288 16.78 -1.68 -42.43
C PRO A 288 16.89 -2.82 -41.43
N GLU A 289 17.96 -2.82 -40.61
CA GLU A 289 18.25 -3.83 -39.59
C GLU A 289 17.26 -3.82 -38.42
N HIS A 290 16.54 -2.70 -38.19
CA HIS A 290 15.64 -2.51 -37.06
C HIS A 290 14.17 -2.76 -37.39
N VAL A 291 13.79 -3.04 -38.64
CA VAL A 291 12.41 -3.27 -39.06
C VAL A 291 11.97 -4.68 -38.74
N ASN A 292 11.36 -4.85 -37.58
CA ASN A 292 10.69 -6.08 -37.12
C ASN A 292 9.55 -5.75 -36.16
N GLU A 293 8.67 -6.75 -35.90
CA GLU A 293 7.47 -6.57 -35.04
C GLU A 293 7.83 -6.12 -33.63
N ALA A 294 8.91 -6.64 -33.04
CA ALA A 294 9.29 -6.32 -31.67
C ALA A 294 9.75 -4.86 -31.52
N ASN A 295 10.53 -4.34 -32.48
CA ASN A 295 10.98 -2.96 -32.48
C ASN A 295 9.85 -1.98 -32.80
N LEU A 296 8.96 -2.35 -33.75
CA LEU A 296 7.74 -1.58 -34.01
C LEU A 296 6.85 -1.52 -32.76
N ALA A 297 6.66 -2.63 -32.05
CA ALA A 297 5.90 -2.66 -30.80
C ALA A 297 6.56 -1.85 -29.69
N ALA A 298 7.89 -1.82 -29.59
CA ALA A 298 8.59 -1.03 -28.61
C ALA A 298 8.43 0.47 -28.85
N ALA A 299 8.59 0.92 -30.11
CA ALA A 299 8.38 2.32 -30.47
C ALA A 299 6.91 2.73 -30.32
N TYR A 300 5.98 1.86 -30.67
CA TYR A 300 4.55 2.07 -30.49
C TYR A 300 4.19 2.24 -29.01
N ALA A 301 4.67 1.35 -28.15
CA ALA A 301 4.46 1.44 -26.72
C ALA A 301 4.99 2.76 -26.11
N SER A 302 6.15 3.24 -26.58
CA SER A 302 6.71 4.53 -26.14
C SER A 302 5.82 5.72 -26.49
N GLN A 303 5.14 5.69 -27.65
CA GLN A 303 4.20 6.75 -28.03
C GLN A 303 2.86 6.68 -27.30
N LEU A 304 2.52 5.51 -26.77
CA LEU A 304 1.24 5.26 -26.10
C LEU A 304 1.30 5.37 -24.59
N GLN A 305 2.44 5.70 -23.97
CA GLN A 305 2.61 5.69 -22.50
C GLN A 305 1.52 6.46 -21.73
N ASP A 306 1.05 7.59 -22.29
CA ASP A 306 0.00 8.40 -21.68
C ASP A 306 -1.35 8.28 -22.40
N LYS A 307 -1.49 7.30 -23.31
CA LYS A 307 -2.69 7.14 -24.15
C LYS A 307 -3.33 5.78 -24.05
N ALA A 308 -2.57 4.74 -23.73
CA ALA A 308 -3.07 3.37 -23.64
C ALA A 308 -2.45 2.60 -22.50
N ARG A 309 -3.22 1.72 -21.88
CA ARG A 309 -2.82 0.73 -20.87
C ARG A 309 -3.48 -0.60 -21.18
N TYR A 310 -2.80 -1.69 -20.89
CA TYR A 310 -3.36 -3.04 -21.00
C TYR A 310 -3.47 -3.69 -19.63
N CYS A 311 -4.65 -4.14 -19.26
CA CYS A 311 -4.88 -4.88 -18.04
C CYS A 311 -4.95 -6.37 -18.36
N PHE A 312 -4.05 -7.15 -17.74
CA PHE A 312 -3.98 -8.60 -17.95
C PHE A 312 -5.05 -9.36 -17.19
N GLU A 313 -5.58 -8.82 -16.08
CA GLU A 313 -6.58 -9.44 -15.23
C GLU A 313 -7.93 -9.56 -15.97
N ASP A 314 -8.36 -8.49 -16.63
CA ASP A 314 -9.62 -8.46 -17.41
C ASP A 314 -9.40 -8.60 -18.93
N LYS A 315 -8.13 -8.63 -19.38
CA LYS A 315 -7.72 -8.80 -20.79
C LYS A 315 -8.19 -7.70 -21.71
N HIS A 316 -8.27 -6.46 -21.22
CA HIS A 316 -8.72 -5.32 -21.99
C HIS A 316 -7.67 -4.23 -22.09
N TRP A 317 -7.76 -3.48 -23.18
CA TRP A 317 -7.10 -2.21 -23.34
C TRP A 317 -7.95 -1.09 -22.74
N TYR A 318 -7.27 -0.13 -22.12
CA TYR A 318 -7.82 1.11 -21.63
C TYR A 318 -7.17 2.27 -22.36
N LEU A 319 -7.98 3.17 -22.90
CA LEU A 319 -7.53 4.37 -23.60
C LEU A 319 -7.85 5.61 -22.76
N TRP A 320 -6.91 6.55 -22.75
CA TRP A 320 -7.11 7.84 -22.11
C TRP A 320 -8.02 8.71 -22.98
N ASP A 321 -9.18 9.11 -22.48
CA ASP A 321 -10.17 9.91 -23.23
C ASP A 321 -10.01 11.44 -23.00
N GLY A 322 -8.99 11.86 -22.26
CA GLY A 322 -8.75 13.24 -21.86
C GLY A 322 -9.12 13.51 -20.38
N THR A 323 -9.93 12.65 -19.77
CA THR A 323 -10.39 12.79 -18.40
C THR A 323 -10.14 11.53 -17.56
N ARG A 324 -10.32 10.36 -18.16
CA ARG A 324 -10.16 9.06 -17.51
C ARG A 324 -9.63 7.97 -18.45
N TRP A 325 -9.30 6.83 -17.90
CA TRP A 325 -8.99 5.61 -18.62
C TRP A 325 -10.27 4.82 -18.91
N LYS A 326 -10.64 4.73 -20.18
CA LYS A 326 -11.85 4.06 -20.63
C LYS A 326 -11.52 2.76 -21.36
N GLN A 327 -12.24 1.69 -21.05
CA GLN A 327 -12.08 0.40 -21.71
C GLN A 327 -12.34 0.54 -23.22
N ASP A 328 -11.42 0.05 -24.06
CA ASP A 328 -11.55 0.05 -25.52
C ASP A 328 -12.50 -1.04 -25.99
N LYS A 329 -13.80 -0.76 -25.95
CA LYS A 329 -14.85 -1.66 -26.45
C LYS A 329 -15.02 -1.63 -27.99
N GLN A 330 -14.39 -0.65 -28.64
CA GLN A 330 -14.58 -0.41 -30.09
C GLN A 330 -13.33 -0.72 -30.92
N ARG A 331 -12.29 -1.31 -30.32
CA ARG A 331 -11.00 -1.60 -30.98
C ARG A 331 -10.35 -0.35 -31.60
N GLN A 332 -10.47 0.80 -30.97
CA GLN A 332 -9.82 2.04 -31.40
C GLN A 332 -8.28 1.90 -31.41
N LEU A 333 -7.73 1.03 -30.55
CA LEU A 333 -6.31 0.74 -30.54
C LEU A 333 -5.82 0.21 -31.89
N LEU A 334 -6.59 -0.64 -32.57
CA LEU A 334 -6.22 -1.18 -33.88
C LEU A 334 -6.09 -0.07 -34.92
N GLN A 335 -6.93 0.96 -34.87
CA GLN A 335 -6.79 2.15 -35.69
C GLN A 335 -5.53 2.91 -35.37
N LEU A 336 -5.23 3.15 -34.09
CA LEU A 336 -4.00 3.81 -33.64
C LEU A 336 -2.75 3.04 -34.08
N THR A 337 -2.77 1.70 -34.02
CA THR A 337 -1.70 0.84 -34.50
C THR A 337 -1.49 0.99 -36.01
N THR A 338 -2.57 1.06 -36.76
CA THR A 338 -2.54 1.28 -38.22
C THR A 338 -1.91 2.63 -38.56
N GLU A 339 -2.37 3.70 -37.91
CA GLU A 339 -1.85 5.07 -38.07
C GLU A 339 -0.37 5.15 -37.71
N PHE A 340 0.06 4.46 -36.62
CA PHE A 340 1.46 4.37 -36.21
C PHE A 340 2.35 3.72 -37.31
N VAL A 341 1.92 2.58 -37.87
CA VAL A 341 2.69 1.91 -38.92
C VAL A 341 2.81 2.79 -40.18
N GLN A 342 1.71 3.50 -40.53
CA GLN A 342 1.74 4.47 -41.63
C GLN A 342 2.68 5.64 -41.36
N LEU A 343 2.67 6.18 -40.11
CA LEU A 343 3.58 7.24 -39.70
C LEU A 343 5.04 6.79 -39.76
N ALA A 344 5.35 5.57 -39.29
CA ALA A 344 6.67 5.00 -39.33
C ALA A 344 7.19 4.85 -40.77
N ALA A 345 6.33 4.40 -41.69
CA ALA A 345 6.69 4.32 -43.11
C ALA A 345 6.91 5.72 -43.73
N LYS A 346 6.11 6.71 -43.37
CA LYS A 346 6.30 8.11 -43.82
C LYS A 346 7.63 8.66 -43.31
N CYS A 347 7.97 8.48 -42.05
CA CYS A 347 9.26 8.90 -41.50
C CYS A 347 10.46 8.24 -42.26
N ALA A 348 10.34 6.95 -42.61
CA ALA A 348 11.38 6.28 -43.39
C ALA A 348 11.57 6.90 -44.78
N ILE A 349 10.49 7.32 -45.46
CA ILE A 349 10.55 8.03 -46.72
C ILE A 349 11.26 9.39 -46.56
N GLU A 350 10.87 10.15 -45.54
CA GLU A 350 11.43 11.46 -45.22
C GLU A 350 12.94 11.38 -44.92
N ASN A 351 13.39 10.26 -44.34
CA ASN A 351 14.80 9.96 -44.06
C ASN A 351 15.57 9.41 -45.29
N GLY A 352 14.94 9.31 -46.45
CA GLY A 352 15.59 8.84 -47.68
C GLY A 352 15.67 7.32 -47.84
N GLU A 353 14.87 6.57 -47.06
CA GLU A 353 14.87 5.10 -46.97
C GLU A 353 13.56 4.47 -47.56
N PRO A 354 13.29 4.60 -48.87
CA PRO A 354 12.02 4.12 -49.46
C PRO A 354 11.85 2.59 -49.42
N ASP A 355 12.95 1.83 -49.40
CA ASP A 355 12.89 0.36 -49.29
C ASP A 355 12.52 -0.08 -47.88
N VAL A 356 12.98 0.63 -46.86
CA VAL A 356 12.57 0.46 -45.49
C VAL A 356 11.08 0.76 -45.33
N ALA A 357 10.61 1.86 -45.92
CA ALA A 357 9.19 2.22 -45.90
C ALA A 357 8.30 1.12 -46.52
N ARG A 358 8.68 0.57 -47.67
CA ARG A 358 7.98 -0.56 -48.30
C ARG A 358 7.92 -1.77 -47.35
N ARG A 359 8.99 -2.08 -46.64
CA ARG A 359 9.05 -3.17 -45.69
C ARG A 359 8.14 -2.89 -44.49
N ILE A 360 8.12 -1.68 -43.93
CA ILE A 360 7.22 -1.28 -42.82
C ILE A 360 5.78 -1.42 -43.27
N LEU A 361 5.39 -1.00 -44.45
CA LEU A 361 4.02 -1.12 -44.96
C LEU A 361 3.53 -2.57 -45.07
N THR A 362 4.44 -3.58 -45.13
CA THR A 362 4.01 -4.99 -45.06
C THR A 362 3.44 -5.40 -43.73
N PHE A 363 3.54 -4.55 -42.69
CA PHE A 363 2.93 -4.80 -41.38
C PHE A 363 1.46 -4.34 -41.28
N LEU A 364 0.89 -3.74 -42.34
CA LEU A 364 -0.52 -3.31 -42.36
C LEU A 364 -1.54 -4.45 -42.54
N SER A 365 -1.14 -5.71 -42.41
CA SER A 365 -2.09 -6.81 -42.32
C SER A 365 -2.63 -6.95 -40.89
N VAL A 366 -3.91 -7.32 -40.72
CA VAL A 366 -4.57 -7.45 -39.41
C VAL A 366 -3.76 -8.29 -38.44
N GLN A 367 -3.27 -9.46 -38.88
CA GLN A 367 -2.48 -10.35 -38.04
C GLN A 367 -1.20 -9.70 -37.50
N LYS A 368 -0.48 -8.93 -38.34
CA LYS A 368 0.77 -8.27 -37.91
C LYS A 368 0.50 -7.06 -37.01
N LEU A 369 -0.58 -6.32 -37.27
CA LEU A 369 -1.02 -5.25 -36.39
C LEU A 369 -1.36 -5.79 -35.00
N GLU A 370 -2.12 -6.91 -34.93
CA GLU A 370 -2.42 -7.58 -33.66
C GLU A 370 -1.17 -8.14 -32.96
N ASN A 371 -0.17 -8.60 -33.70
CA ASN A 371 1.11 -9.01 -33.13
C ASN A 371 1.85 -7.81 -32.49
N ILE A 372 1.85 -6.65 -33.15
CA ILE A 372 2.43 -5.40 -32.59
C ILE A 372 1.71 -5.03 -31.30
N GLU A 373 0.37 -5.06 -31.28
CA GLU A 373 -0.43 -4.81 -30.08
C GLU A 373 -0.07 -5.78 -28.94
N LYS A 374 -0.01 -7.09 -29.22
CA LYS A 374 0.34 -8.11 -28.24
C LYS A 374 1.75 -7.94 -27.67
N LEU A 375 2.70 -7.59 -28.50
CA LEU A 375 4.08 -7.31 -28.05
C LEU A 375 4.21 -6.00 -27.28
N ALA A 376 3.27 -5.05 -27.46
CA ALA A 376 3.20 -3.81 -26.69
C ALA A 376 2.53 -3.98 -25.30
N GLN A 377 1.66 -4.99 -25.13
CA GLN A 377 0.92 -5.23 -23.86
C GLN A 377 1.81 -5.22 -22.61
N PRO A 378 2.92 -5.98 -22.53
CA PRO A 378 3.74 -6.01 -21.32
C PRO A 378 4.40 -4.66 -20.99
N LYS A 379 4.60 -3.81 -22.01
CA LYS A 379 5.22 -2.48 -21.87
C LYS A 379 4.24 -1.42 -21.39
N LEU A 380 2.95 -1.65 -21.55
CA LEU A 380 1.83 -0.77 -21.19
C LEU A 380 0.92 -1.39 -20.13
N ALA A 381 1.44 -2.38 -19.40
CA ALA A 381 0.68 -3.10 -18.38
C ALA A 381 0.22 -2.18 -17.25
N ILE A 382 -1.02 -2.40 -16.78
CA ILE A 382 -1.61 -1.82 -15.58
C ILE A 382 -2.44 -2.89 -14.87
N SER A 383 -2.53 -2.84 -13.55
CA SER A 383 -3.42 -3.70 -12.76
C SER A 383 -4.77 -3.03 -12.55
N LEU A 384 -5.85 -3.82 -12.38
CA LEU A 384 -7.16 -3.29 -11.99
C LEU A 384 -7.10 -2.53 -10.66
N THR A 385 -6.22 -2.96 -9.77
CA THR A 385 -6.01 -2.32 -8.46
C THR A 385 -5.27 -0.98 -8.53
N ASP A 386 -4.68 -0.63 -9.67
CA ASP A 386 -4.00 0.65 -9.87
C ASP A 386 -4.99 1.76 -10.26
N PHE A 387 -6.21 1.39 -10.68
CA PHE A 387 -7.26 2.35 -10.99
C PHE A 387 -7.99 2.82 -9.72
N ASP A 388 -8.42 4.08 -9.74
CA ASP A 388 -9.29 4.71 -8.73
C ASP A 388 -8.77 4.53 -7.27
N THR A 389 -7.44 4.58 -7.08
CA THR A 389 -6.80 4.27 -5.78
C THR A 389 -6.93 5.36 -4.73
N ASN A 390 -7.20 6.61 -5.12
CA ASN A 390 -7.35 7.70 -4.17
C ASN A 390 -8.82 7.90 -3.77
N PRO A 391 -9.22 7.51 -2.53
CA PRO A 391 -10.61 7.59 -2.09
C PRO A 391 -11.12 9.02 -1.90
N MET A 392 -10.22 10.02 -1.91
CA MET A 392 -10.57 11.44 -1.76
C MET A 392 -10.51 12.20 -3.08
N GLN A 393 -10.50 11.50 -4.20
CA GLN A 393 -10.60 12.10 -5.54
C GLN A 393 -11.83 11.59 -6.28
N LEU A 394 -12.62 12.49 -6.82
CA LEU A 394 -13.81 12.19 -7.62
C LEU A 394 -13.60 12.72 -9.05
N CYS A 395 -13.55 11.82 -10.01
CA CYS A 395 -13.48 12.19 -11.42
C CYS A 395 -14.88 12.62 -11.89
N VAL A 396 -14.97 13.78 -12.52
CA VAL A 396 -16.19 14.40 -13.07
C VAL A 396 -15.96 14.76 -14.55
N GLY A 397 -17.01 15.12 -15.27
CA GLY A 397 -16.94 15.36 -16.72
C GLY A 397 -15.91 16.41 -17.16
N ASN A 398 -15.62 17.40 -16.33
CA ASN A 398 -14.68 18.48 -16.62
C ASN A 398 -13.41 18.50 -15.75
N GLY A 399 -13.10 17.41 -15.00
CA GLY A 399 -11.89 17.35 -14.20
C GLY A 399 -11.91 16.31 -13.08
N VAL A 400 -11.09 16.52 -12.07
CA VAL A 400 -11.03 15.72 -10.85
C VAL A 400 -11.22 16.62 -9.65
N ILE A 401 -12.19 16.33 -8.80
CA ILE A 401 -12.42 17.07 -7.55
C ILE A 401 -11.57 16.44 -6.45
N ASP A 402 -10.75 17.25 -5.80
CA ASP A 402 -10.16 16.92 -4.52
C ASP A 402 -11.22 17.13 -3.43
N LEU A 403 -11.70 16.06 -2.83
CA LEU A 403 -12.79 16.08 -1.86
C LEU A 403 -12.39 16.64 -0.48
N GLU A 404 -11.09 16.74 -0.18
CA GLU A 404 -10.61 17.38 1.05
C GLU A 404 -10.66 18.90 0.94
N THR A 405 -10.33 19.43 -0.24
CA THR A 405 -10.25 20.88 -0.48
C THR A 405 -11.43 21.46 -1.26
N GLY A 406 -12.24 20.62 -1.88
CA GLY A 406 -13.33 21.01 -2.78
C GLY A 406 -12.87 21.64 -4.10
N LYS A 407 -11.59 21.51 -4.47
CA LYS A 407 -11.01 22.14 -5.67
C LYS A 407 -11.09 21.22 -6.88
N LEU A 408 -11.45 21.79 -8.01
CA LEU A 408 -11.36 21.12 -9.30
C LEU A 408 -9.91 21.17 -9.81
N MET A 409 -9.38 20.02 -10.18
CA MET A 409 -8.03 19.82 -10.74
C MET A 409 -8.14 19.36 -12.20
N SER A 410 -7.13 19.71 -13.00
CA SER A 410 -7.01 19.15 -14.36
C SER A 410 -6.70 17.64 -14.28
N PRO A 411 -7.41 16.80 -15.05
CA PRO A 411 -7.17 15.38 -15.07
C PRO A 411 -5.83 15.07 -15.73
N THR A 412 -5.12 14.07 -15.23
CA THR A 412 -3.87 13.58 -15.83
C THR A 412 -3.89 12.05 -15.93
N PRO A 413 -3.24 11.47 -16.95
CA PRO A 413 -3.16 10.01 -17.08
C PRO A 413 -2.59 9.29 -15.85
N SER A 414 -1.71 9.96 -15.10
CA SER A 414 -1.08 9.41 -13.88
C SER A 414 -2.01 9.30 -12.68
N MET A 415 -3.18 9.92 -12.69
CA MET A 415 -4.20 9.79 -11.64
C MET A 415 -4.95 8.45 -11.72
N HIS A 416 -4.88 7.77 -12.85
CA HIS A 416 -5.48 6.45 -13.11
C HIS A 416 -6.97 6.34 -12.79
N HIS A 417 -7.75 7.42 -12.99
CA HIS A 417 -9.20 7.32 -12.87
C HIS A 417 -9.78 6.48 -14.02
N SER A 418 -10.59 5.48 -13.70
CA SER A 418 -11.34 4.67 -14.67
C SER A 418 -12.84 4.95 -14.64
N LYS A 419 -13.34 5.46 -13.53
CA LYS A 419 -14.73 5.82 -13.28
C LYS A 419 -14.93 7.33 -13.39
N MET A 420 -16.16 7.75 -13.69
CA MET A 420 -16.52 9.16 -13.77
C MET A 420 -17.95 9.37 -13.26
N ALA A 421 -18.15 10.41 -12.46
CA ALA A 421 -19.47 10.85 -12.04
C ALA A 421 -20.29 11.36 -13.24
N GLY A 422 -21.60 11.25 -13.13
CA GLY A 422 -22.53 11.59 -14.20
C GLY A 422 -22.71 13.09 -14.49
N VAL A 423 -21.87 13.95 -13.88
CA VAL A 423 -22.02 15.39 -13.91
C VAL A 423 -20.69 16.12 -14.11
N GLU A 424 -20.76 17.39 -14.52
CA GLU A 424 -19.63 18.33 -14.45
C GLU A 424 -19.67 19.13 -13.14
N TYR A 425 -18.50 19.54 -12.65
CA TYR A 425 -18.42 20.40 -11.50
C TYR A 425 -18.55 21.86 -11.90
N GLU A 426 -19.47 22.57 -11.25
CA GLU A 426 -19.68 24.00 -11.38
C GLU A 426 -19.58 24.67 -10.00
N ALA A 427 -18.56 25.50 -9.83
CA ALA A 427 -18.37 26.23 -8.57
C ALA A 427 -19.52 27.23 -8.32
N GLY A 428 -20.18 27.08 -7.17
CA GLY A 428 -21.32 27.95 -6.80
C GLY A 428 -22.67 27.54 -7.40
N ALA A 429 -22.75 26.36 -8.04
CA ALA A 429 -24.03 25.81 -8.46
C ALA A 429 -25.02 25.71 -7.30
N THR A 430 -26.28 26.06 -7.56
CA THR A 430 -27.36 25.97 -6.57
C THR A 430 -28.37 24.89 -6.98
N CYS A 431 -29.05 24.30 -6.01
CA CYS A 431 -30.02 23.23 -6.24
C CYS A 431 -31.37 23.51 -5.55
N PRO A 432 -32.05 24.63 -5.87
CA PRO A 432 -33.26 25.04 -5.14
C PRO A 432 -34.38 24.01 -5.21
N ARG A 433 -34.55 23.31 -6.35
CA ARG A 433 -35.56 22.28 -6.49
C ARG A 433 -35.24 21.05 -5.62
N PHE A 434 -33.98 20.68 -5.48
CA PHE A 434 -33.57 19.58 -4.60
C PHE A 434 -33.75 19.96 -3.13
N MET A 435 -33.42 21.19 -2.76
CA MET A 435 -33.64 21.69 -1.40
C MET A 435 -35.14 21.72 -1.05
N GLN A 436 -36.00 22.12 -2.00
CA GLN A 436 -37.46 22.05 -1.82
C GLN A 436 -37.93 20.61 -1.64
N PHE A 437 -37.44 19.68 -2.48
CA PHE A 437 -37.74 18.26 -2.36
C PHE A 437 -37.36 17.70 -0.97
N LEU A 438 -36.18 18.06 -0.45
CA LEU A 438 -35.77 17.66 0.91
C LEU A 438 -36.72 18.22 1.98
N ALA A 439 -37.13 19.49 1.86
CA ALA A 439 -38.09 20.10 2.78
C ALA A 439 -39.47 19.41 2.71
N ASP A 440 -39.90 18.98 1.53
CA ASP A 440 -41.18 18.29 1.34
C ASP A 440 -41.18 16.88 1.97
N ILE A 441 -40.05 16.14 1.90
CA ILE A 441 -39.97 14.78 2.44
C ILE A 441 -39.54 14.71 3.91
N PHE A 442 -38.92 15.78 4.42
CA PHE A 442 -38.49 15.92 5.83
C PHE A 442 -39.05 17.25 6.41
N PRO A 443 -40.37 17.38 6.52
CA PRO A 443 -40.96 18.62 7.00
C PRO A 443 -40.50 18.92 8.43
N ASP A 444 -40.02 20.15 8.64
CA ASP A 444 -39.59 20.68 9.95
C ASP A 444 -38.40 19.92 10.61
N ASP A 445 -37.73 19.00 9.91
CA ASP A 445 -36.59 18.24 10.40
C ASP A 445 -35.28 18.67 9.71
N THR A 446 -34.75 19.82 10.13
CA THR A 446 -33.51 20.37 9.62
C THR A 446 -32.28 19.54 10.00
N GLU A 447 -32.33 18.80 11.13
CA GLU A 447 -31.24 17.93 11.56
C GLU A 447 -31.12 16.71 10.64
N LEU A 448 -32.26 16.13 10.23
CA LEU A 448 -32.27 15.02 9.29
C LEU A 448 -31.80 15.45 7.90
N VAL A 449 -32.19 16.66 7.42
CA VAL A 449 -31.66 17.22 6.17
C VAL A 449 -30.14 17.38 6.23
N ALA A 450 -29.60 17.90 7.33
CA ALA A 450 -28.15 18.04 7.53
C ALA A 450 -27.46 16.67 7.60
N TYR A 451 -28.10 15.66 8.19
CA TYR A 451 -27.59 14.29 8.20
C TYR A 451 -27.56 13.67 6.81
N VAL A 452 -28.63 13.82 6.01
CA VAL A 452 -28.68 13.37 4.62
C VAL A 452 -27.58 14.03 3.77
N GLN A 453 -27.29 15.31 4.02
CA GLN A 453 -26.17 16.00 3.36
C GLN A 453 -24.82 15.35 3.70
N LYS A 454 -24.59 15.00 4.97
CA LYS A 454 -23.37 14.29 5.39
C LYS A 454 -23.26 12.90 4.74
N VAL A 455 -24.36 12.17 4.69
CA VAL A 455 -24.42 10.86 4.01
C VAL A 455 -24.09 11.02 2.53
N ALA A 456 -24.69 11.99 1.84
CA ALA A 456 -24.38 12.26 0.44
C ALA A 456 -22.89 12.62 0.24
N GLY A 457 -22.32 13.46 1.12
CA GLY A 457 -20.90 13.77 1.10
C GLY A 457 -20.01 12.56 1.31
N TYR A 458 -20.38 11.66 2.22
CA TYR A 458 -19.64 10.39 2.44
C TYR A 458 -19.71 9.46 1.22
N LEU A 459 -20.85 9.38 0.54
CA LEU A 459 -21.03 8.58 -0.68
C LEU A 459 -20.19 9.08 -1.87
N LEU A 460 -19.75 10.34 -1.88
CA LEU A 460 -18.82 10.85 -2.89
C LEU A 460 -17.40 10.30 -2.71
N THR A 461 -17.06 9.84 -1.51
CA THR A 461 -15.74 9.31 -1.21
C THR A 461 -15.65 7.82 -1.50
N GLY A 462 -14.44 7.32 -1.82
CA GLY A 462 -14.15 5.88 -1.86
C GLY A 462 -13.85 5.27 -0.48
N SER A 463 -14.09 6.03 0.62
CA SER A 463 -13.74 5.60 1.98
C SER A 463 -14.79 4.66 2.55
N THR A 464 -14.33 3.53 3.10
CA THR A 464 -15.17 2.56 3.83
C THR A 464 -14.88 2.55 5.33
N LYS A 465 -14.22 3.59 5.87
CA LYS A 465 -13.75 3.65 7.27
C LYS A 465 -14.87 3.48 8.29
N GLU A 466 -16.06 4.01 8.00
CA GLU A 466 -17.20 3.97 8.92
C GLU A 466 -17.88 2.59 8.95
N GLN A 467 -17.60 1.70 8.00
CA GLN A 467 -18.17 0.34 7.92
C GLN A 467 -19.69 0.31 8.19
N CYS A 468 -20.43 1.28 7.64
CA CYS A 468 -21.85 1.49 7.91
C CYS A 468 -22.72 1.16 6.71
N LEU A 469 -23.98 0.88 6.99
CA LEU A 469 -25.06 0.68 6.03
C LEU A 469 -26.16 1.74 6.28
N PHE A 470 -26.57 2.44 5.24
CA PHE A 470 -27.68 3.40 5.32
C PHE A 470 -28.98 2.72 4.93
N MET A 471 -29.95 2.69 5.84
CA MET A 471 -31.25 2.09 5.61
C MET A 471 -32.32 3.19 5.54
N LEU A 472 -32.99 3.31 4.38
CA LEU A 472 -34.10 4.24 4.21
C LEU A 472 -35.44 3.56 4.55
N LEU A 473 -35.99 3.93 5.69
CA LEU A 473 -37.27 3.40 6.19
C LEU A 473 -38.41 4.40 5.92
N GLY A 474 -39.60 3.89 5.70
CA GLY A 474 -40.82 4.70 5.54
C GLY A 474 -41.90 4.02 4.72
N GLY A 475 -43.12 4.51 4.82
CA GLY A 475 -44.28 4.08 4.02
C GLY A 475 -44.10 4.35 2.53
N GLY A 476 -45.02 3.91 1.69
CA GLY A 476 -44.96 4.18 0.23
C GLY A 476 -45.02 5.68 -0.13
N ALA A 477 -44.55 6.02 -1.34
CA ALA A 477 -44.68 7.37 -1.94
C ALA A 477 -44.10 8.53 -1.15
N ASN A 478 -42.97 8.32 -0.47
CA ASN A 478 -42.29 9.33 0.39
C ASN A 478 -40.90 9.74 -0.11
N GLY A 479 -40.63 9.67 -1.39
CA GLY A 479 -39.41 10.22 -2.02
C GLY A 479 -38.15 9.35 -1.93
N LYS A 480 -38.13 8.18 -1.26
CA LYS A 480 -36.93 7.32 -1.12
C LYS A 480 -36.28 6.96 -2.47
N SER A 481 -37.06 6.42 -3.41
CA SER A 481 -36.56 6.04 -4.73
C SER A 481 -36.08 7.25 -5.52
N THR A 482 -36.73 8.42 -5.39
CA THR A 482 -36.31 9.67 -6.02
C THR A 482 -34.93 10.11 -5.51
N LEU A 483 -34.71 10.07 -4.20
CA LEU A 483 -33.43 10.41 -3.59
C LEU A 483 -32.32 9.46 -4.04
N VAL A 484 -32.57 8.14 -3.99
CA VAL A 484 -31.60 7.14 -4.40
C VAL A 484 -31.24 7.27 -5.89
N ASN A 485 -32.24 7.40 -6.76
CA ASN A 485 -31.99 7.54 -8.19
C ASN A 485 -31.17 8.80 -8.51
N LEU A 486 -31.48 9.92 -7.84
CA LEU A 486 -30.72 11.15 -8.02
C LEU A 486 -29.25 10.99 -7.60
N LEU A 487 -28.97 10.34 -6.47
CA LEU A 487 -27.60 10.07 -6.03
C LEU A 487 -26.89 9.10 -6.99
N THR A 488 -27.60 8.08 -7.50
CA THR A 488 -27.07 7.14 -8.49
C THR A 488 -26.70 7.86 -9.80
N ASP A 489 -27.59 8.72 -10.31
CA ASP A 489 -27.33 9.49 -11.53
C ASP A 489 -26.15 10.45 -11.35
N LEU A 490 -26.04 11.08 -10.17
CA LEU A 490 -24.92 11.95 -9.85
C LEU A 490 -23.59 11.20 -9.78
N LEU A 491 -23.58 10.02 -9.15
CA LEU A 491 -22.38 9.21 -8.98
C LEU A 491 -21.95 8.51 -10.30
N GLY A 492 -22.85 8.31 -11.26
CA GLY A 492 -22.51 7.72 -12.54
C GLY A 492 -21.85 6.35 -12.42
N ASP A 493 -20.61 6.20 -12.93
CA ASP A 493 -19.90 4.91 -12.89
C ASP A 493 -19.49 4.46 -11.46
N TYR A 494 -19.59 5.33 -10.47
CA TYR A 494 -19.28 5.00 -9.06
C TYR A 494 -20.46 4.36 -8.33
N ALA A 495 -21.69 4.40 -8.88
CA ALA A 495 -22.91 3.85 -8.26
C ALA A 495 -23.13 2.37 -8.48
#